data_e32fe40fbca303d33c3704cafad6425b
#
_entry.id   e32fe40fbca303d33c3704cafad6425b
#
_cell.length_a   1.000
_cell.length_b   1.000
_cell.length_c   1.000
_cell.angle_alpha   90.00
_cell.angle_beta   90.00
_cell.angle_gamma   90.00
#
_symmetry.space_group_name_H-M   'P 1'
#
loop_
_entity.id
_entity.type
_entity.pdbx_description
1 polymer ?
#
loop_
_entity_poly.entity_id
_entity_poly.type
_entity_poly.pdbx_seq_one_letter_code
_entity_poly.pdbx_strand_id
1 'polypeptide(L)'
;SVKRIQSLVENEFRYYDINKLLIYSQFETIVVMFPLEVFGKDSVVHFFEKIADKIHKEFEIEAYIGIGLGYEYLADIRESYTEAKSALQLISMEKQKYVLSYNDMGIHSLISQIRSPKTLDNYINDKLGRLIEADKVQDSELCNTLRAYIENNCNSNATAELLFIHRNTMRYRLDKIEKILNVDLDDLSVCLELKLAFIILDFRNSRKN
;
A
#
# COMPACT_ATOMS: atom_id res chain seq x y z
N SER A 1 -13.70 -16.95 -17.68
CA SER A 1 -12.57 -16.09 -17.66
C SER A 1 -11.54 -16.47 -16.64
N VAL A 2 -11.79 -16.62 -15.33
CA VAL A 2 -10.75 -16.97 -14.31
C VAL A 2 -10.03 -18.28 -14.66
N LYS A 3 -10.74 -19.30 -15.11
CA LYS A 3 -10.14 -20.58 -15.56
C LYS A 3 -9.18 -20.41 -16.75
N ARG A 4 -9.46 -19.49 -17.67
CA ARG A 4 -8.55 -19.22 -18.81
C ARG A 4 -7.28 -18.53 -18.33
N ILE A 5 -7.40 -17.57 -17.40
CA ILE A 5 -6.26 -16.91 -16.77
C ILE A 5 -5.43 -17.92 -15.97
N GLN A 6 -6.08 -18.81 -15.22
CA GLN A 6 -5.40 -19.88 -14.51
C GLN A 6 -4.61 -20.76 -15.48
N SER A 7 -5.20 -21.16 -16.61
CA SER A 7 -4.49 -21.95 -17.64
C SER A 7 -3.31 -21.21 -18.27
N LEU A 8 -3.43 -19.88 -18.44
CA LEU A 8 -2.30 -19.05 -18.88
C LEU A 8 -1.18 -19.11 -17.85
N VAL A 9 -1.47 -18.90 -16.56
CA VAL A 9 -0.48 -18.97 -15.47
C VAL A 9 0.17 -20.34 -15.42
N GLU A 10 -0.60 -21.43 -15.46
CA GLU A 10 -0.09 -22.81 -15.50
C GLU A 10 0.87 -23.05 -16.68
N ASN A 11 0.55 -22.51 -17.87
CA ASN A 11 1.40 -22.64 -19.05
C ASN A 11 2.73 -21.89 -18.90
N GLU A 12 2.75 -20.71 -18.27
CA GLU A 12 3.98 -19.97 -18.01
C GLU A 12 4.92 -20.75 -17.07
N PHE A 13 4.38 -21.45 -16.09
CA PHE A 13 5.17 -22.28 -15.19
C PHE A 13 5.70 -23.57 -15.83
N ARG A 14 5.16 -24.04 -16.95
CA ARG A 14 5.66 -25.25 -17.65
C ARG A 14 7.09 -25.14 -18.16
N TYR A 15 7.57 -23.93 -18.40
CA TYR A 15 8.96 -23.69 -18.82
C TYR A 15 9.97 -23.88 -17.67
N TYR A 16 9.47 -23.95 -16.44
CA TYR A 16 10.26 -24.20 -15.25
C TYR A 16 9.93 -25.63 -14.79
N ASP A 17 10.94 -26.46 -14.59
CA ASP A 17 10.74 -27.86 -14.11
C ASP A 17 10.30 -27.88 -12.65
N ILE A 18 9.07 -27.42 -12.38
CA ILE A 18 8.51 -27.20 -11.04
C ILE A 18 7.64 -28.39 -10.66
N ASN A 19 8.24 -29.36 -9.95
CA ASN A 19 7.56 -30.58 -9.49
C ASN A 19 6.53 -30.33 -8.35
N LYS A 20 6.42 -29.10 -7.82
CA LYS A 20 5.58 -28.77 -6.65
C LYS A 20 4.81 -27.46 -6.86
N LEU A 21 4.21 -27.30 -8.02
CA LEU A 21 3.34 -26.18 -8.30
C LEU A 21 1.91 -26.50 -7.83
N LEU A 22 1.34 -25.63 -6.99
CA LEU A 22 -0.08 -25.68 -6.63
C LEU A 22 -0.75 -24.38 -7.09
N ILE A 23 -1.77 -24.50 -7.91
CA ILE A 23 -2.60 -23.39 -8.35
C ILE A 23 -4.03 -23.64 -7.92
N TYR A 24 -4.58 -22.69 -7.21
CA TYR A 24 -5.96 -22.73 -6.70
C TYR A 24 -6.67 -21.43 -7.04
N SER A 25 -7.88 -21.52 -7.53
CA SER A 25 -8.71 -20.36 -7.85
C SER A 25 -9.99 -20.34 -7.00
N GLN A 26 -10.30 -19.17 -6.43
CA GLN A 26 -11.52 -18.93 -5.70
C GLN A 26 -12.06 -17.54 -6.05
N PHE A 27 -13.27 -17.49 -6.59
CA PHE A 27 -13.88 -16.26 -7.13
C PHE A 27 -12.95 -15.61 -8.18
N GLU A 28 -12.52 -14.38 -7.98
CA GLU A 28 -11.64 -13.62 -8.86
C GLU A 28 -10.15 -13.70 -8.46
N THR A 29 -9.82 -14.53 -7.46
CA THR A 29 -8.46 -14.66 -6.95
C THR A 29 -7.86 -15.99 -7.39
N ILE A 30 -6.63 -15.95 -7.90
CA ILE A 30 -5.80 -17.11 -8.19
C ILE A 30 -4.64 -17.11 -7.19
N VAL A 31 -4.49 -18.19 -6.45
CA VAL A 31 -3.38 -18.41 -5.53
C VAL A 31 -2.40 -19.37 -6.16
N VAL A 32 -1.14 -18.97 -6.21
CA VAL A 32 -0.04 -19.78 -6.78
C VAL A 32 0.99 -20.03 -5.69
N MET A 33 1.27 -21.30 -5.42
CA MET A 33 2.33 -21.72 -4.50
C MET A 33 3.38 -22.49 -5.26
N PHE A 34 4.64 -22.11 -5.11
CA PHE A 34 5.77 -22.70 -5.85
C PHE A 34 7.06 -22.64 -5.01
N PRO A 35 8.03 -23.52 -5.24
CA PRO A 35 9.34 -23.46 -4.60
C PRO A 35 10.13 -22.25 -5.09
N LEU A 36 10.74 -21.50 -4.17
CA LEU A 36 11.54 -20.31 -4.52
C LEU A 36 12.87 -20.65 -5.19
N GLU A 37 13.36 -21.87 -5.04
CA GLU A 37 14.63 -22.33 -5.60
C GLU A 37 14.73 -22.16 -7.13
N VAL A 38 13.57 -22.08 -7.78
CA VAL A 38 13.47 -21.94 -9.25
C VAL A 38 13.74 -20.50 -9.69
N PHE A 39 13.51 -19.53 -8.81
CA PHE A 39 13.67 -18.11 -9.10
C PHE A 39 14.66 -17.49 -8.13
N GLY A 40 15.64 -16.72 -8.63
CA GLY A 40 16.37 -15.75 -7.82
C GLY A 40 15.42 -14.63 -7.37
N LYS A 41 15.74 -13.94 -6.27
CA LYS A 41 14.84 -12.94 -5.64
C LYS A 41 14.27 -11.90 -6.63
N ASP A 42 15.09 -11.40 -7.55
CA ASP A 42 14.69 -10.38 -8.52
C ASP A 42 13.92 -10.95 -9.72
N SER A 43 14.05 -12.23 -9.98
CA SER A 43 13.40 -12.88 -11.12
C SER A 43 11.93 -13.23 -10.88
N VAL A 44 11.50 -13.39 -9.62
CA VAL A 44 10.09 -13.69 -9.30
C VAL A 44 9.18 -12.51 -9.64
N VAL A 45 9.53 -11.29 -9.22
CA VAL A 45 8.75 -10.10 -9.52
C VAL A 45 8.64 -9.91 -11.03
N HIS A 46 9.78 -9.96 -11.73
CA HIS A 46 9.80 -9.81 -13.18
C HIS A 46 9.01 -10.91 -13.94
N PHE A 47 9.02 -12.14 -13.44
CA PHE A 47 8.21 -13.21 -13.99
C PHE A 47 6.71 -12.88 -13.89
N PHE A 48 6.25 -12.42 -12.72
CA PHE A 48 4.86 -12.07 -12.53
C PHE A 48 4.45 -10.75 -13.23
N GLU A 49 5.37 -9.81 -13.44
CA GLU A 49 5.14 -8.64 -14.30
C GLU A 49 4.83 -9.08 -15.75
N LYS A 50 5.58 -10.01 -16.29
CA LYS A 50 5.30 -10.58 -17.63
C LYS A 50 3.95 -11.28 -17.69
N ILE A 51 3.55 -11.98 -16.62
CA ILE A 51 2.24 -12.61 -16.53
C ILE A 51 1.13 -11.55 -16.51
N ALA A 52 1.27 -10.51 -15.71
CA ALA A 52 0.31 -9.40 -15.66
C ALA A 52 0.14 -8.73 -17.04
N ASP A 53 1.25 -8.46 -17.73
CA ASP A 53 1.24 -7.92 -19.10
C ASP A 53 0.54 -8.83 -20.10
N LYS A 54 0.76 -10.15 -20.02
CA LYS A 54 0.09 -11.12 -20.89
C LYS A 54 -1.41 -11.18 -20.61
N ILE A 55 -1.81 -11.16 -19.34
CA ILE A 55 -3.22 -11.10 -18.95
C ILE A 55 -3.88 -9.85 -19.52
N HIS A 56 -3.22 -8.71 -19.37
CA HIS A 56 -3.74 -7.45 -19.91
C HIS A 56 -3.92 -7.51 -21.44
N LYS A 57 -2.90 -8.00 -22.16
CA LYS A 57 -2.93 -8.11 -23.64
C LYS A 57 -3.98 -9.09 -24.17
N GLU A 58 -4.18 -10.23 -23.49
CA GLU A 58 -5.05 -11.30 -23.98
C GLU A 58 -6.50 -11.12 -23.53
N PHE A 59 -6.73 -10.55 -22.34
CA PHE A 59 -8.06 -10.47 -21.74
C PHE A 59 -8.57 -9.04 -21.54
N GLU A 60 -7.75 -8.01 -21.79
CA GLU A 60 -8.06 -6.59 -21.52
C GLU A 60 -8.44 -6.35 -20.04
N ILE A 61 -7.80 -7.08 -19.12
CA ILE A 61 -8.02 -7.02 -17.67
C ILE A 61 -6.73 -6.60 -16.97
N GLU A 62 -6.84 -5.72 -15.98
CA GLU A 62 -5.76 -5.42 -15.06
C GLU A 62 -5.68 -6.50 -13.97
N ALA A 63 -4.53 -7.19 -13.88
CA ALA A 63 -4.27 -8.19 -12.85
C ALA A 63 -3.29 -7.65 -11.82
N TYR A 64 -3.73 -7.56 -10.57
CA TYR A 64 -2.88 -7.19 -9.44
C TYR A 64 -2.33 -8.45 -8.76
N ILE A 65 -1.02 -8.46 -8.48
CA ILE A 65 -0.32 -9.63 -7.96
C ILE A 65 0.48 -9.27 -6.72
N GLY A 66 0.14 -9.85 -5.58
CA GLY A 66 0.90 -9.75 -4.34
C GLY A 66 1.77 -11.00 -4.14
N ILE A 67 3.04 -10.81 -3.76
CA ILE A 67 4.01 -11.89 -3.55
C ILE A 67 4.42 -11.89 -2.07
N GLY A 68 4.21 -13.01 -1.37
CA GLY A 68 4.68 -13.23 0.01
C GLY A 68 6.17 -13.62 0.06
N LEU A 69 6.69 -13.76 1.27
CA LEU A 69 8.05 -14.23 1.50
C LEU A 69 8.15 -15.74 1.27
N GLY A 70 9.34 -16.20 0.96
CA GLY A 70 9.66 -17.62 0.95
C GLY A 70 10.02 -18.14 2.34
N TYR A 71 9.52 -19.31 2.66
CA TYR A 71 9.77 -19.99 3.92
C TYR A 71 10.35 -21.39 3.67
N GLU A 72 11.22 -21.84 4.56
CA GLU A 72 11.86 -23.13 4.47
C GLU A 72 10.89 -24.27 4.83
N TYR A 73 10.00 -24.02 5.77
CA TYR A 73 9.08 -25.02 6.29
C TYR A 73 7.67 -24.83 5.73
N LEU A 74 7.05 -25.94 5.31
CA LEU A 74 5.66 -25.93 4.80
C LEU A 74 4.65 -25.43 5.86
N ALA A 75 4.96 -25.59 7.15
CA ALA A 75 4.12 -25.07 8.24
C ALA A 75 3.94 -23.56 8.19
N ASP A 76 4.90 -22.82 7.63
CA ASP A 76 4.92 -21.35 7.57
C ASP A 76 4.28 -20.81 6.30
N ILE A 77 3.75 -21.66 5.43
CA ILE A 77 3.11 -21.24 4.16
C ILE A 77 1.92 -20.31 4.38
N ARG A 78 1.29 -20.42 5.54
CA ARG A 78 0.20 -19.53 5.97
C ARG A 78 0.68 -18.08 6.12
N GLU A 79 1.90 -17.89 6.61
CA GLU A 79 2.49 -16.56 6.75
C GLU A 79 2.77 -15.97 5.37
N SER A 80 3.39 -16.73 4.46
CA SER A 80 3.60 -16.31 3.06
C SER A 80 2.29 -15.91 2.38
N TYR A 81 1.23 -16.66 2.56
CA TYR A 81 -0.09 -16.32 2.01
C TYR A 81 -0.65 -15.02 2.59
N THR A 82 -0.50 -14.80 3.90
CA THR A 82 -0.97 -13.59 4.58
C THR A 82 -0.21 -12.36 4.10
N GLU A 83 1.09 -12.50 3.88
CA GLU A 83 1.98 -11.47 3.34
C GLU A 83 1.63 -11.14 1.89
N ALA A 84 1.44 -12.16 1.05
CA ALA A 84 0.99 -11.98 -0.33
C ALA A 84 -0.34 -11.21 -0.41
N LYS A 85 -1.30 -11.54 0.47
CA LYS A 85 -2.57 -10.81 0.59
C LYS A 85 -2.38 -9.35 1.01
N SER A 86 -1.45 -9.09 1.93
CA SER A 86 -1.16 -7.72 2.36
C SER A 86 -0.55 -6.89 1.23
N ALA A 87 0.37 -7.47 0.46
CA ALA A 87 0.94 -6.84 -0.72
C ALA A 87 -0.12 -6.60 -1.81
N LEU A 88 -0.97 -7.58 -2.07
CA LEU A 88 -2.08 -7.45 -3.03
C LEU A 88 -3.06 -6.34 -2.62
N GLN A 89 -3.39 -6.24 -1.34
CA GLN A 89 -4.25 -5.19 -0.84
C GLN A 89 -3.63 -3.81 -1.06
N LEU A 90 -2.35 -3.63 -0.75
CA LEU A 90 -1.66 -2.34 -0.94
C LEU A 90 -1.64 -1.92 -2.40
N ILE A 91 -1.23 -2.83 -3.30
CA ILE A 91 -1.08 -2.51 -4.73
C ILE A 91 -2.43 -2.19 -5.40
N SER A 92 -3.51 -2.86 -4.99
CA SER A 92 -4.86 -2.59 -5.50
C SER A 92 -5.36 -1.19 -5.13
N MET A 93 -4.79 -0.57 -4.11
CA MET A 93 -5.11 0.81 -3.70
C MET A 93 -4.31 1.84 -4.49
N GLU A 94 -3.01 1.62 -4.61
CA GLU A 94 -2.11 2.59 -5.23
C GLU A 94 -2.24 2.63 -6.75
N LYS A 95 -2.63 1.51 -7.39
CA LYS A 95 -2.81 1.36 -8.85
C LYS A 95 -1.64 1.84 -9.70
N GLN A 96 -0.47 2.00 -9.11
CA GLN A 96 0.75 2.46 -9.79
C GLN A 96 1.58 1.32 -10.37
N LYS A 97 1.39 0.12 -9.83
CA LYS A 97 2.09 -1.10 -10.22
C LYS A 97 1.08 -2.24 -10.30
N TYR A 98 1.44 -3.30 -10.98
CA TYR A 98 0.61 -4.52 -11.06
C TYR A 98 1.14 -5.65 -10.20
N VAL A 99 2.41 -5.60 -9.78
CA VAL A 99 3.07 -6.62 -8.97
C VAL A 99 3.79 -5.96 -7.79
N LEU A 100 3.60 -6.50 -6.60
CA LEU A 100 4.26 -6.05 -5.38
C LEU A 100 4.71 -7.25 -4.55
N SER A 101 6.01 -7.28 -4.19
CA SER A 101 6.54 -8.19 -3.18
C SER A 101 6.37 -7.62 -1.77
N TYR A 102 6.09 -8.48 -0.80
CA TYR A 102 6.02 -8.10 0.61
C TYR A 102 7.32 -7.44 1.11
N ASN A 103 8.49 -7.86 0.58
CA ASN A 103 9.77 -7.22 0.87
C ASN A 103 9.80 -5.73 0.49
N ASP A 104 9.04 -5.33 -0.52
CA ASP A 104 9.05 -3.97 -1.07
C ASP A 104 7.96 -3.08 -0.47
N MET A 105 7.15 -3.61 0.45
CA MET A 105 6.08 -2.85 1.10
C MET A 105 6.57 -1.75 2.06
N GLY A 106 7.84 -1.77 2.46
CA GLY A 106 8.38 -0.79 3.40
C GLY A 106 7.58 -0.73 4.70
N ILE A 107 7.18 0.46 5.13
CA ILE A 107 6.44 0.69 6.39
C ILE A 107 5.07 -0.04 6.41
N HIS A 108 4.46 -0.27 5.25
CA HIS A 108 3.17 -0.95 5.15
C HIS A 108 3.25 -2.41 5.62
N SER A 109 4.41 -3.06 5.52
CA SER A 109 4.62 -4.41 6.05
C SER A 109 4.42 -4.45 7.57
N LEU A 110 4.95 -3.47 8.31
CA LEU A 110 4.78 -3.36 9.75
C LEU A 110 3.32 -3.05 10.13
N ILE A 111 2.68 -2.14 9.41
CA ILE A 111 1.28 -1.79 9.65
C ILE A 111 0.37 -3.00 9.42
N SER A 112 0.64 -3.80 8.40
CA SER A 112 -0.16 -5.00 8.07
C SER A 112 -0.15 -6.05 9.17
N GLN A 113 0.90 -6.10 10.01
CA GLN A 113 1.03 -7.02 11.14
C GLN A 113 0.20 -6.59 12.37
N ILE A 114 -0.29 -5.35 12.41
CA ILE A 114 -1.12 -4.88 13.52
C ILE A 114 -2.52 -5.47 13.38
N ARG A 115 -2.80 -6.49 14.22
CA ARG A 115 -4.07 -7.25 14.16
C ARG A 115 -5.26 -6.48 14.72
N SER A 116 -5.03 -5.55 15.65
CA SER A 116 -6.10 -4.79 16.31
C SER A 116 -6.48 -3.53 15.50
N PRO A 117 -7.64 -3.50 14.84
CA PRO A 117 -8.13 -2.30 14.17
C PRO A 117 -8.23 -1.10 15.11
N LYS A 118 -8.60 -1.34 16.37
CA LYS A 118 -8.71 -0.30 17.40
C LYS A 118 -7.38 0.40 17.67
N THR A 119 -6.26 -0.33 17.61
CA THR A 119 -4.92 0.26 17.80
C THR A 119 -4.63 1.28 16.69
N LEU A 120 -4.96 0.95 15.45
CA LEU A 120 -4.79 1.85 14.31
C LEU A 120 -5.73 3.06 14.41
N ASP A 121 -6.99 2.82 14.74
CA ASP A 121 -7.99 3.89 14.89
C ASP A 121 -7.61 4.86 16.04
N ASN A 122 -7.11 4.35 17.16
CA ASN A 122 -6.63 5.18 18.25
C ASN A 122 -5.45 6.05 17.82
N TYR A 123 -4.50 5.51 17.06
CA TYR A 123 -3.35 6.29 16.57
C TYR A 123 -3.78 7.41 15.62
N ILE A 124 -4.69 7.13 14.69
CA ILE A 124 -5.26 8.12 13.79
C ILE A 124 -5.96 9.23 14.59
N ASN A 125 -6.80 8.86 15.55
CA ASN A 125 -7.55 9.82 16.37
C ASN A 125 -6.64 10.68 17.24
N ASP A 126 -5.59 10.10 17.81
CA ASP A 126 -4.60 10.85 18.61
C ASP A 126 -3.87 11.89 17.76
N LYS A 127 -3.41 11.52 16.57
CA LYS A 127 -2.58 12.38 15.72
C LYS A 127 -3.36 13.31 14.81
N LEU A 128 -4.46 12.87 14.24
CA LEU A 128 -5.21 13.62 13.22
C LEU A 128 -6.65 13.98 13.62
N GLY A 129 -7.17 13.39 14.71
CA GLY A 129 -8.59 13.48 15.04
C GLY A 129 -9.09 14.93 15.15
N ARG A 130 -8.37 15.79 15.86
CA ARG A 130 -8.74 17.22 16.02
C ARG A 130 -8.75 17.95 14.67
N LEU A 131 -7.82 17.66 13.80
CA LEU A 131 -7.74 18.29 12.48
C LEU A 131 -8.87 17.83 11.55
N ILE A 132 -9.16 16.53 11.56
CA ILE A 132 -10.27 15.94 10.79
C ILE A 132 -11.62 16.54 11.24
N GLU A 133 -11.81 16.72 12.55
CA GLU A 133 -13.02 17.34 13.08
C GLU A 133 -13.11 18.83 12.71
N ALA A 134 -12.00 19.56 12.78
CA ALA A 134 -11.97 20.98 12.39
C ALA A 134 -12.30 21.15 10.90
N ASP A 135 -11.80 20.30 10.04
CA ASP A 135 -12.11 20.34 8.60
C ASP A 135 -13.58 20.08 8.31
N LYS A 136 -14.20 19.09 8.99
CA LYS A 136 -15.63 18.81 8.84
C LYS A 136 -16.53 20.00 9.20
N VAL A 137 -16.12 20.79 10.19
CA VAL A 137 -16.91 21.95 10.68
C VAL A 137 -16.71 23.18 9.81
N GLN A 138 -15.51 23.38 9.26
CA GLN A 138 -15.11 24.65 8.61
C GLN A 138 -14.91 24.54 7.09
N ASP A 139 -15.00 23.34 6.51
CA ASP A 139 -14.67 23.05 5.08
C ASP A 139 -13.32 23.67 4.66
N SER A 140 -12.30 23.47 5.52
CA SER A 140 -11.07 24.29 5.48
C SER A 140 -9.88 23.65 4.77
N GLU A 141 -10.01 22.41 4.29
CA GLU A 141 -8.96 21.63 3.58
C GLU A 141 -7.60 21.55 4.31
N LEU A 142 -7.58 21.66 5.64
CA LEU A 142 -6.34 21.64 6.41
C LEU A 142 -5.69 20.24 6.41
N CYS A 143 -6.47 19.16 6.42
CA CYS A 143 -5.96 17.81 6.30
C CYS A 143 -5.25 17.60 4.97
N ASN A 144 -5.84 18.07 3.86
CA ASN A 144 -5.22 17.98 2.53
C ASN A 144 -3.95 18.83 2.47
N THR A 145 -3.96 20.02 3.08
CA THR A 145 -2.79 20.91 3.17
C THR A 145 -1.65 20.25 3.96
N LEU A 146 -1.94 19.66 5.12
CA LEU A 146 -0.96 18.98 5.95
C LEU A 146 -0.38 17.74 5.23
N ARG A 147 -1.24 16.94 4.60
CA ARG A 147 -0.80 15.79 3.82
C ARG A 147 0.16 16.22 2.70
N ALA A 148 -0.22 17.17 1.88
CA ALA A 148 0.60 17.68 0.79
C ALA A 148 1.94 18.25 1.31
N TYR A 149 1.93 18.93 2.46
CA TYR A 149 3.14 19.46 3.10
C TYR A 149 4.11 18.34 3.49
N ILE A 150 3.62 17.30 4.15
CA ILE A 150 4.42 16.15 4.59
C ILE A 150 4.93 15.34 3.37
N GLU A 151 4.11 15.12 2.36
CA GLU A 151 4.48 14.40 1.13
C GLU A 151 5.53 15.17 0.32
N ASN A 152 5.55 16.50 0.42
CA ASN A 152 6.55 17.39 -0.17
C ASN A 152 7.76 17.65 0.75
N ASN A 153 8.10 16.70 1.62
CA ASN A 153 9.23 16.76 2.53
C ASN A 153 9.23 18.01 3.43
N CYS A 154 8.07 18.41 3.90
CA CYS A 154 7.85 19.59 4.76
C CYS A 154 8.35 20.92 4.11
N ASN A 155 8.29 21.00 2.79
CA ASN A 155 8.67 22.22 2.06
C ASN A 155 7.44 23.09 1.77
N SER A 156 7.27 24.17 2.55
CA SER A 156 6.11 25.05 2.45
C SER A 156 5.99 25.76 1.09
N ASN A 157 7.10 26.14 0.46
CA ASN A 157 7.06 26.83 -0.83
C ASN A 157 6.64 25.89 -1.96
N ALA A 158 7.27 24.70 -2.06
CA ALA A 158 6.90 23.69 -3.05
C ALA A 158 5.45 23.23 -2.85
N THR A 159 5.00 23.11 -1.61
CA THR A 159 3.60 22.74 -1.30
C THR A 159 2.62 23.84 -1.70
N ALA A 160 2.96 25.12 -1.50
CA ALA A 160 2.11 26.22 -1.93
C ALA A 160 1.93 26.23 -3.46
N GLU A 161 3.01 25.98 -4.21
CA GLU A 161 2.96 25.82 -5.68
C GLU A 161 2.10 24.63 -6.09
N LEU A 162 2.27 23.47 -5.47
CA LEU A 162 1.49 22.26 -5.74
C LEU A 162 -0.02 22.47 -5.50
N LEU A 163 -0.37 23.19 -4.44
CA LEU A 163 -1.76 23.48 -4.07
C LEU A 163 -2.33 24.71 -4.78
N PHE A 164 -1.56 25.39 -5.63
CA PHE A 164 -1.94 26.61 -6.34
C PHE A 164 -2.42 27.73 -5.38
N ILE A 165 -1.77 27.87 -4.20
CA ILE A 165 -2.05 28.91 -3.23
C ILE A 165 -0.85 29.83 -3.01
N HIS A 166 -1.13 31.06 -2.55
CA HIS A 166 -0.06 31.99 -2.22
C HIS A 166 0.68 31.55 -0.94
N ARG A 167 2.00 31.80 -0.88
CA ARG A 167 2.85 31.46 0.28
C ARG A 167 2.32 31.94 1.63
N ASN A 168 1.66 33.11 1.66
CA ASN A 168 1.08 33.63 2.89
C ASN A 168 -0.15 32.81 3.32
N THR A 169 -0.94 32.30 2.39
CA THR A 169 -2.05 31.40 2.67
C THR A 169 -1.53 30.07 3.21
N MET A 170 -0.45 29.55 2.59
CA MET A 170 0.20 28.33 3.07
C MET A 170 0.68 28.48 4.51
N ARG A 171 1.42 29.57 4.82
CA ARG A 171 1.87 29.85 6.19
C ARG A 171 0.69 29.93 7.16
N TYR A 172 -0.35 30.69 6.83
CA TYR A 172 -1.56 30.78 7.65
C TYR A 172 -2.20 29.40 7.92
N ARG A 173 -2.28 28.54 6.88
CA ARG A 173 -2.82 27.18 7.04
C ARG A 173 -1.93 26.33 7.96
N LEU A 174 -0.61 26.38 7.82
CA LEU A 174 0.32 25.65 8.70
C LEU A 174 0.23 26.13 10.14
N ASP A 175 0.26 27.44 10.39
CA ASP A 175 0.10 28.03 11.73
C ASP A 175 -1.23 27.60 12.38
N LYS A 176 -2.29 27.47 11.59
CA LYS A 176 -3.59 27.00 12.07
C LYS A 176 -3.58 25.51 12.41
N ILE A 177 -2.91 24.69 11.58
CA ILE A 177 -2.74 23.25 11.82
C ILE A 177 -1.96 23.03 13.13
N GLU A 178 -0.83 23.70 13.31
CA GLU A 178 -0.03 23.63 14.54
C GLU A 178 -0.85 23.94 15.80
N LYS A 179 -1.64 24.99 15.75
CA LYS A 179 -2.54 25.36 16.86
C LYS A 179 -3.60 24.31 17.14
N ILE A 180 -4.24 23.74 16.10
CA ILE A 180 -5.28 22.71 16.26
C ILE A 180 -4.71 21.44 16.85
N LEU A 181 -3.56 20.98 16.31
CA LEU A 181 -2.91 19.74 16.75
C LEU A 181 -2.07 19.93 18.00
N ASN A 182 -1.71 21.18 18.35
CA ASN A 182 -0.76 21.54 19.40
C ASN A 182 0.61 20.88 19.21
N VAL A 183 1.18 21.04 18.03
CA VAL A 183 2.46 20.47 17.61
C VAL A 183 3.34 21.52 16.92
N ASP A 184 4.62 21.22 16.79
CA ASP A 184 5.60 21.99 16.00
C ASP A 184 5.88 21.21 14.70
N LEU A 185 5.53 21.77 13.55
CA LEU A 185 5.78 21.14 12.24
C LEU A 185 7.22 21.29 11.74
N ASP A 186 8.05 22.07 12.43
CA ASP A 186 9.50 22.10 12.19
C ASP A 186 10.22 20.90 12.86
N ASP A 187 9.56 20.21 13.81
CA ASP A 187 10.07 18.96 14.39
C ASP A 187 9.85 17.78 13.44
N LEU A 188 10.97 17.23 12.94
CA LEU A 188 10.95 16.08 12.03
C LEU A 188 10.27 14.85 12.64
N SER A 189 10.35 14.66 13.96
CA SER A 189 9.70 13.54 14.65
C SER A 189 8.19 13.67 14.59
N VAL A 190 7.67 14.88 14.75
CA VAL A 190 6.24 15.21 14.60
C VAL A 190 5.80 14.94 13.16
N CYS A 191 6.55 15.42 12.18
CA CYS A 191 6.25 15.18 10.75
C CYS A 191 6.21 13.68 10.43
N LEU A 192 7.12 12.89 11.00
CA LEU A 192 7.15 11.43 10.83
C LEU A 192 5.90 10.76 11.44
N GLU A 193 5.51 11.15 12.64
CA GLU A 193 4.31 10.64 13.31
C GLU A 193 3.04 10.96 12.52
N LEU A 194 2.91 12.18 12.02
CA LEU A 194 1.79 12.60 11.19
C LEU A 194 1.77 11.87 9.84
N LYS A 195 2.93 11.68 9.22
CA LYS A 195 3.06 10.86 8.00
C LYS A 195 2.59 9.43 8.23
N LEU A 196 3.00 8.82 9.34
CA LEU A 196 2.56 7.49 9.72
C LEU A 196 1.04 7.44 9.93
N ALA A 197 0.46 8.47 10.56
CA ALA A 197 -0.98 8.54 10.77
C ALA A 197 -1.77 8.61 9.45
N PHE A 198 -1.28 9.34 8.44
CA PHE A 198 -1.89 9.34 7.10
C PHE A 198 -1.77 7.99 6.41
N ILE A 199 -0.60 7.34 6.47
CA ILE A 199 -0.41 5.99 5.90
C ILE A 199 -1.39 4.99 6.54
N ILE A 200 -1.55 5.03 7.87
CA ILE A 200 -2.50 4.18 8.59
C ILE A 200 -3.95 4.51 8.20
N LEU A 201 -4.29 5.77 8.02
CA LEU A 201 -5.62 6.22 7.61
C LEU A 201 -5.97 5.63 6.22
N ASP A 202 -5.06 5.71 5.26
CA ASP A 202 -5.25 5.17 3.92
C ASP A 202 -5.41 3.63 3.98
N PHE A 203 -4.55 2.95 4.71
CA PHE A 203 -4.64 1.51 4.93
C PHE A 203 -5.96 1.08 5.59
N ARG A 204 -6.49 1.87 6.53
CA ARG A 204 -7.78 1.60 7.16
C ARG A 204 -8.96 1.80 6.22
N ASN A 205 -8.91 2.83 5.38
CA ASN A 205 -9.97 3.13 4.41
C ASN A 205 -10.08 2.04 3.34
N SER A 206 -8.95 1.47 2.90
CA SER A 206 -8.94 0.38 1.93
C SER A 206 -9.55 -0.93 2.44
N ARG A 207 -9.50 -1.17 3.75
CA ARG A 207 -10.10 -2.37 4.36
C ARG A 207 -11.63 -2.30 4.50
N LYS A 208 -12.22 -1.12 4.26
CA LYS A 208 -13.67 -0.92 4.37
C LYS A 208 -14.40 -1.07 3.02
N ASN A 209 -13.66 -1.03 1.93
CA ASN A 209 -14.15 -1.23 0.56
C ASN A 209 -13.85 -2.67 0.11
#